data_8c9c3d7a667376f31a29d7d9eb43f4d9
#
_entry.id   8c9c3d7a667376f31a29d7d9eb43f4d9
#
_cell.length_a   1.000
_cell.length_b   1.000
_cell.length_c   1.000
_cell.angle_alpha   90.00
_cell.angle_beta   90.00
_cell.angle_gamma   90.00
#
_symmetry.space_group_name_H-M   'P 1'
#
loop_
_entity.id
_entity.type
_entity.pdbx_description
1 polymer ?
#
loop_
_entity_poly.entity_id
_entity_poly.type
_entity_poly.pdbx_seq_one_letter_code
_entity_poly.pdbx_strand_id
1 'polypeptide(L)'
;MTNPLTPIGALNRILTAVQVVNLPQLNVTAGFFGVRAATISPEGEASDYIPTMTGAAPSPRPYQMYSIRFWLNKSQALAQAWENQRQQNTTIGDINVVTDSPVLGPYYFINCTFLNVEEINLDGTSNDYPVMLRGTYPVNAALFA
;
A
#
# COMPACT_ATOMS: atom_id res chain seq x y z
N MET A 1 -32.54 -25.02 4.68
CA MET A 1 -31.55 -25.48 5.67
C MET A 1 -30.35 -24.58 5.61
N THR A 2 -29.93 -24.07 6.74
CA THR A 2 -28.79 -23.16 6.82
C THR A 2 -27.50 -23.98 6.69
N ASN A 3 -26.60 -23.53 5.81
CA ASN A 3 -25.28 -24.15 5.69
C ASN A 3 -24.49 -23.86 6.97
N PRO A 4 -24.01 -24.90 7.69
CA PRO A 4 -23.24 -24.69 8.92
C PRO A 4 -21.85 -24.10 8.69
N LEU A 5 -21.36 -24.08 7.46
CA LEU A 5 -20.06 -23.52 7.13
C LEU A 5 -20.15 -22.01 7.00
N THR A 6 -19.06 -21.33 7.37
CA THR A 6 -18.96 -19.89 7.16
C THR A 6 -18.99 -19.59 5.65
N PRO A 7 -19.80 -18.62 5.21
CA PRO A 7 -19.80 -18.25 3.80
C PRO A 7 -18.41 -17.82 3.34
N ILE A 8 -18.00 -18.32 2.19
CA ILE A 8 -16.72 -18.01 1.58
C ILE A 8 -16.97 -17.05 0.44
N GLY A 9 -16.39 -15.84 0.53
CA GLY A 9 -16.42 -14.86 -0.56
C GLY A 9 -15.43 -15.23 -1.65
N ALA A 10 -15.66 -14.69 -2.84
CA ALA A 10 -14.73 -14.83 -3.94
C ALA A 10 -13.74 -13.66 -3.94
N LEU A 11 -12.48 -13.96 -4.22
CA LEU A 11 -11.44 -12.94 -4.40
C LEU A 11 -11.18 -12.73 -5.89
N ASN A 12 -11.00 -11.50 -6.30
CA ASN A 12 -10.76 -11.15 -7.70
C ASN A 12 -9.28 -10.80 -7.89
N ARG A 13 -8.54 -11.68 -8.56
CA ARG A 13 -7.09 -11.52 -8.75
C ARG A 13 -6.71 -10.27 -9.54
N ILE A 14 -7.61 -9.75 -10.35
CA ILE A 14 -7.32 -8.58 -11.20
C ILE A 14 -7.88 -7.28 -10.64
N LEU A 15 -8.49 -7.31 -9.45
CA LEU A 15 -9.05 -6.10 -8.87
C LEU A 15 -8.00 -5.20 -8.21
N THR A 16 -6.89 -5.77 -7.76
CA THR A 16 -5.84 -4.99 -7.11
C THR A 16 -5.26 -3.97 -8.06
N ALA A 17 -5.19 -2.71 -7.62
CA ALA A 17 -4.63 -1.62 -8.40
C ALA A 17 -4.01 -0.58 -7.46
N VAL A 18 -3.02 0.15 -7.97
CA VAL A 18 -2.40 1.28 -7.28
C VAL A 18 -2.63 2.52 -8.14
N GLN A 19 -3.37 3.48 -7.58
CA GLN A 19 -3.70 4.71 -8.28
C GLN A 19 -2.96 5.88 -7.63
N VAL A 20 -2.15 6.59 -8.41
CA VAL A 20 -1.43 7.78 -7.96
C VAL A 20 -2.24 9.00 -8.38
N VAL A 21 -2.78 9.72 -7.41
CA VAL A 21 -3.76 10.79 -7.66
C VAL A 21 -3.16 11.93 -8.48
N ASN A 22 -1.95 12.35 -8.13
CA ASN A 22 -1.30 13.52 -8.77
C ASN A 22 -0.45 13.15 -9.99
N LEU A 23 -0.17 11.88 -10.20
CA LEU A 23 0.68 11.39 -11.27
C LEU A 23 0.00 10.20 -11.97
N PRO A 24 -1.08 10.45 -12.73
CA PRO A 24 -1.86 9.35 -13.31
C PRO A 24 -1.07 8.46 -14.28
N GLN A 25 0.04 8.95 -14.82
CA GLN A 25 0.91 8.15 -15.68
C GLN A 25 1.61 7.01 -14.92
N LEU A 26 1.60 7.05 -13.58
CA LEU A 26 2.20 6.01 -12.74
C LEU A 26 1.17 5.01 -12.21
N ASN A 27 -0.09 5.12 -12.61
CA ASN A 27 -1.13 4.20 -12.17
C ASN A 27 -0.80 2.77 -12.58
N VAL A 28 -0.99 1.83 -11.65
CA VAL A 28 -0.69 0.41 -11.86
C VAL A 28 -1.98 -0.38 -11.82
N THR A 29 -2.24 -1.13 -12.88
CA THR A 29 -3.37 -2.04 -12.98
C THR A 29 -2.87 -3.48 -13.09
N ALA A 30 -3.79 -4.44 -13.13
CA ALA A 30 -3.44 -5.86 -13.11
C ALA A 30 -2.44 -6.29 -14.18
N GLY A 31 -2.51 -5.68 -15.37
CA GLY A 31 -1.61 -6.04 -16.47
C GLY A 31 -0.15 -5.63 -16.26
N PHE A 32 0.12 -4.74 -15.30
CA PHE A 32 1.46 -4.23 -15.04
C PHE A 32 2.12 -4.86 -13.82
N PHE A 33 1.37 -5.64 -13.03
CA PHE A 33 1.94 -6.35 -11.89
C PHE A 33 2.69 -7.59 -12.33
N GLY A 34 3.66 -8.01 -11.51
CA GLY A 34 4.29 -9.30 -11.65
C GLY A 34 3.41 -10.42 -11.06
N VAL A 35 4.04 -11.45 -10.52
CA VAL A 35 3.29 -12.56 -9.89
C VAL A 35 2.54 -12.07 -8.65
N ARG A 36 3.17 -11.20 -7.87
CA ARG A 36 2.53 -10.53 -6.74
C ARG A 36 2.04 -9.17 -7.18
N ALA A 37 0.91 -8.73 -6.64
CA ALA A 37 0.37 -7.41 -6.94
C ALA A 37 0.92 -6.39 -5.93
N ALA A 38 0.15 -6.09 -4.89
CA ALA A 38 0.52 -5.09 -3.91
C ALA A 38 0.28 -5.61 -2.50
N THR A 39 1.11 -5.18 -1.56
CA THR A 39 0.91 -5.43 -0.13
C THR A 39 1.05 -4.13 0.62
N ILE A 40 0.30 -4.01 1.71
CA ILE A 40 0.45 -2.91 2.65
C ILE A 40 0.81 -3.49 4.01
N SER A 41 1.68 -2.80 4.73
CA SER A 41 2.15 -3.25 6.03
C SER A 41 2.15 -2.08 6.99
N PRO A 42 1.41 -2.16 8.11
CA PRO A 42 1.46 -1.10 9.09
C PRO A 42 2.85 -1.03 9.72
N GLU A 43 3.35 0.20 9.85
CA GLU A 43 4.60 0.50 10.52
C GLU A 43 4.32 1.48 11.63
N GLY A 44 4.59 1.10 12.84
CA GLY A 44 4.24 1.90 14.00
C GLY A 44 2.84 1.61 14.50
N GLU A 45 2.43 2.33 15.50
CA GLU A 45 1.21 2.05 16.24
C GLU A 45 0.17 3.16 16.06
N ALA A 46 -1.10 2.76 16.02
CA ALA A 46 -2.23 3.70 15.95
C ALA A 46 -2.45 4.42 17.29
N SER A 47 -2.01 3.82 18.38
CA SER A 47 -2.16 4.36 19.74
C SER A 47 -0.94 4.00 20.57
N ASP A 48 -0.61 4.87 21.50
CA ASP A 48 0.42 4.65 22.50
C ASP A 48 -0.16 4.70 23.89
N TYR A 49 0.61 4.23 24.87
CA TYR A 49 0.29 4.40 26.27
C TYR A 49 1.24 5.39 26.92
N ILE A 50 0.66 6.34 27.66
CA ILE A 50 1.42 7.29 28.45
C ILE A 50 1.47 6.74 29.89
N PRO A 51 2.65 6.49 30.46
CA PRO A 51 2.74 5.98 31.81
C PRO A 51 2.26 7.01 32.85
N THR A 52 1.50 6.52 33.83
CA THR A 52 1.06 7.31 34.96
C THR A 52 1.55 6.63 36.24
N MET A 53 1.37 7.30 37.38
CA MET A 53 1.81 6.74 38.67
C MET A 53 1.05 5.45 39.03
N THR A 54 -0.18 5.31 38.58
CA THR A 54 -1.06 4.18 38.94
C THR A 54 -1.38 3.25 37.76
N GLY A 55 -0.80 3.49 36.59
CA GLY A 55 -1.06 2.68 35.42
C GLY A 55 -0.60 3.35 34.15
N ALA A 56 -1.36 3.16 33.07
CA ALA A 56 -1.03 3.75 31.77
C ALA A 56 -2.33 4.28 31.12
N ALA A 57 -2.25 5.45 30.50
CA ALA A 57 -3.36 6.06 29.78
C ALA A 57 -3.17 5.92 28.27
N PRO A 58 -4.20 5.47 27.52
CA PRO A 58 -4.08 5.37 26.08
C PRO A 58 -3.99 6.75 25.43
N SER A 59 -3.13 6.86 24.43
CA SER A 59 -2.93 8.10 23.65
C SER A 59 -3.08 7.77 22.16
N PRO A 60 -4.28 7.91 21.59
CA PRO A 60 -4.49 7.62 20.18
C PRO A 60 -3.88 8.68 19.27
N ARG A 61 -3.43 8.25 18.09
CA ARG A 61 -2.85 9.12 17.07
C ARG A 61 -3.84 9.33 15.93
N PRO A 62 -3.81 10.49 15.26
CA PRO A 62 -4.70 10.73 14.11
C PRO A 62 -4.25 9.99 12.84
N TYR A 63 -3.04 9.43 12.82
CA TYR A 63 -2.50 8.73 11.66
C TYR A 63 -1.67 7.54 12.09
N GLN A 64 -1.48 6.63 11.14
CA GLN A 64 -0.55 5.51 11.29
C GLN A 64 0.30 5.42 10.03
N MET A 65 1.59 5.17 10.18
CA MET A 65 2.48 4.99 9.04
C MET A 65 2.30 3.59 8.45
N TYR A 66 2.28 3.53 7.12
CA TYR A 66 2.18 2.28 6.38
C TYR A 66 3.28 2.20 5.35
N SER A 67 3.78 1.00 5.16
CA SER A 67 4.66 0.66 4.05
C SER A 67 3.83 0.03 2.94
N ILE A 68 3.97 0.53 1.73
CA ILE A 68 3.27 0.05 0.55
C ILE A 68 4.30 -0.57 -0.37
N ARG A 69 4.13 -1.84 -0.67
CA ARG A 69 5.02 -2.55 -1.58
C ARG A 69 4.23 -3.10 -2.74
N PHE A 70 4.76 -2.95 -3.93
CA PHE A 70 4.18 -3.60 -5.10
C PHE A 70 5.29 -4.01 -6.07
N TRP A 71 5.00 -5.03 -6.85
CA TRP A 71 5.95 -5.64 -7.76
C TRP A 71 5.45 -5.44 -9.18
N LEU A 72 6.18 -4.65 -9.94
CA LEU A 72 5.88 -4.38 -11.34
C LEU A 72 6.54 -5.41 -12.24
N ASN A 73 5.95 -5.61 -13.40
CA ASN A 73 6.58 -6.42 -14.44
C ASN A 73 7.71 -5.60 -15.09
N LYS A 74 8.95 -6.00 -14.87
CA LYS A 74 10.10 -5.23 -15.35
C LYS A 74 10.24 -5.17 -16.86
N SER A 75 9.50 -6.00 -17.59
CA SER A 75 9.47 -5.94 -19.06
C SER A 75 8.54 -4.85 -19.60
N GLN A 76 7.76 -4.21 -18.75
CA GLN A 76 6.81 -3.16 -19.13
C GLN A 76 7.43 -1.77 -18.98
N ALA A 77 6.99 -0.84 -19.83
CA ALA A 77 7.46 0.54 -19.78
C ALA A 77 7.11 1.26 -18.46
N LEU A 78 6.08 0.80 -17.76
CA LEU A 78 5.67 1.39 -16.49
C LEU A 78 6.76 1.25 -15.41
N ALA A 79 7.49 0.14 -15.41
CA ALA A 79 8.62 -0.04 -14.48
C ALA A 79 9.69 1.03 -14.72
N GLN A 80 9.96 1.36 -15.97
CA GLN A 80 10.89 2.44 -16.31
C GLN A 80 10.35 3.80 -15.87
N ALA A 81 9.05 4.03 -16.00
CA ALA A 81 8.43 5.28 -15.57
C ALA A 81 8.58 5.48 -14.05
N TRP A 82 8.41 4.44 -13.25
CA TRP A 82 8.63 4.49 -11.81
C TRP A 82 10.08 4.72 -11.46
N GLU A 83 11.00 4.07 -12.18
CA GLU A 83 12.44 4.28 -11.98
C GLU A 83 12.84 5.73 -12.26
N ASN A 84 12.32 6.30 -13.35
CA ASN A 84 12.58 7.70 -13.70
C ASN A 84 11.99 8.65 -12.65
N GLN A 85 10.81 8.35 -12.13
CA GLN A 85 10.18 9.17 -11.08
C GLN A 85 11.03 9.14 -9.80
N ARG A 86 11.56 7.99 -9.44
CA ARG A 86 12.44 7.86 -8.28
C ARG A 86 13.69 8.74 -8.41
N GLN A 87 14.26 8.80 -9.62
CA GLN A 87 15.44 9.61 -9.87
C GLN A 87 15.16 11.11 -9.87
N GLN A 88 13.96 11.50 -10.27
CA GLN A 88 13.60 12.92 -10.37
C GLN A 88 13.01 13.47 -9.07
N ASN A 89 12.04 12.78 -8.50
CA ASN A 89 11.35 13.24 -7.30
C ASN A 89 10.72 12.05 -6.59
N THR A 90 11.13 11.80 -5.36
CA THR A 90 10.61 10.70 -4.55
C THR A 90 9.28 11.02 -3.87
N THR A 91 8.87 12.28 -3.83
CA THR A 91 7.57 12.66 -3.26
C THR A 91 6.48 12.41 -4.29
N ILE A 92 5.62 11.44 -4.01
CA ILE A 92 4.58 10.99 -4.93
C ILE A 92 3.24 11.68 -4.66
N GLY A 93 2.93 11.95 -3.40
CA GLY A 93 1.65 12.50 -2.98
C GLY A 93 0.67 11.40 -2.56
N ASP A 94 -0.62 11.61 -2.82
CA ASP A 94 -1.65 10.69 -2.37
C ASP A 94 -1.76 9.48 -3.29
N ILE A 95 -1.99 8.31 -2.68
CA ILE A 95 -2.11 7.04 -3.38
C ILE A 95 -3.35 6.31 -2.88
N ASN A 96 -4.12 5.76 -3.81
CA ASN A 96 -5.26 4.91 -3.52
C ASN A 96 -4.94 3.47 -3.94
N VAL A 97 -4.95 2.55 -2.99
CA VAL A 97 -4.72 1.13 -3.24
C VAL A 97 -6.05 0.40 -3.20
N VAL A 98 -6.43 -0.18 -4.32
CA VAL A 98 -7.66 -0.96 -4.46
C VAL A 98 -7.37 -2.41 -4.08
N THR A 99 -8.27 -3.02 -3.30
CA THR A 99 -8.09 -4.38 -2.81
C THR A 99 -8.83 -5.39 -3.69
N ASP A 100 -8.48 -6.66 -3.53
CA ASP A 100 -9.14 -7.78 -4.18
C ASP A 100 -10.44 -8.22 -3.47
N SER A 101 -10.71 -7.66 -2.31
CA SER A 101 -11.86 -8.01 -1.50
C SER A 101 -12.92 -6.90 -1.53
N PRO A 102 -14.20 -7.23 -1.81
CA PRO A 102 -15.26 -6.22 -1.71
C PRO A 102 -15.59 -5.82 -0.28
N VAL A 103 -15.13 -6.57 0.72
CA VAL A 103 -15.39 -6.30 2.13
C VAL A 103 -14.42 -5.24 2.67
N LEU A 104 -13.15 -5.34 2.27
CA LEU A 104 -12.16 -4.32 2.60
C LEU A 104 -12.27 -3.20 1.57
N GLY A 105 -12.55 -1.99 2.00
CA GLY A 105 -12.59 -0.84 1.11
C GLY A 105 -11.21 -0.48 0.58
N PRO A 106 -11.15 0.44 -0.36
CA PRO A 106 -9.86 0.92 -0.84
C PRO A 106 -9.09 1.63 0.28
N TYR A 107 -7.76 1.51 0.24
CA TYR A 107 -6.89 2.17 1.19
C TYR A 107 -6.32 3.44 0.56
N TYR A 108 -6.63 4.58 1.17
CA TYR A 108 -6.17 5.87 0.70
C TYR A 108 -5.05 6.37 1.61
N PHE A 109 -3.86 6.51 1.06
CA PHE A 109 -2.67 6.97 1.78
C PHE A 109 -2.33 8.39 1.38
N ILE A 110 -1.90 9.18 2.35
CA ILE A 110 -1.63 10.60 2.20
C ILE A 110 -0.13 10.83 2.27
N ASN A 111 0.37 11.74 1.45
CA ASN A 111 1.77 12.17 1.44
C ASN A 111 2.75 11.01 1.34
N CYS A 112 2.53 10.16 0.35
CA CYS A 112 3.41 9.02 0.12
C CYS A 112 4.74 9.46 -0.48
N THR A 113 5.81 8.83 -0.03
CA THR A 113 7.16 9.02 -0.57
C THR A 113 7.75 7.69 -0.98
N PHE A 114 8.53 7.75 -2.03
CA PHE A 114 9.30 6.61 -2.49
C PHE A 114 10.51 6.44 -1.56
N LEU A 115 10.56 5.35 -0.82
CA LEU A 115 11.65 5.11 0.11
C LEU A 115 12.82 4.43 -0.54
N ASN A 116 12.56 3.30 -1.19
CA ASN A 116 13.60 2.40 -1.63
C ASN A 116 13.07 1.46 -2.69
N VAL A 117 13.98 0.92 -3.48
CA VAL A 117 13.74 -0.21 -4.34
C VAL A 117 14.44 -1.40 -3.69
N GLU A 118 13.70 -2.46 -3.45
CA GLU A 118 14.29 -3.69 -2.94
C GLU A 118 15.18 -4.32 -4.01
N GLU A 119 15.76 -5.44 -3.71
CA GLU A 119 16.67 -6.13 -4.62
C GLU A 119 16.02 -6.34 -5.99
N ILE A 120 16.66 -5.80 -7.04
CA ILE A 120 16.21 -5.96 -8.42
C ILE A 120 17.03 -7.08 -9.03
N ASN A 121 16.35 -8.12 -9.49
CA ASN A 121 17.01 -9.19 -10.22
C ASN A 121 17.16 -8.78 -11.68
N LEU A 122 18.41 -8.66 -12.14
CA LEU A 122 18.73 -8.16 -13.48
C LEU A 122 18.83 -9.26 -14.53
N ASP A 123 18.82 -10.52 -14.12
CA ASP A 123 18.80 -11.63 -15.08
C ASP A 123 17.36 -12.00 -15.47
N GLY A 124 17.20 -12.98 -16.33
CA GLY A 124 15.89 -13.39 -16.86
C GLY A 124 15.13 -14.37 -16.00
N THR A 125 15.54 -14.62 -14.75
CA THR A 125 14.89 -15.61 -13.88
C THR A 125 13.66 -15.06 -13.15
N SER A 126 13.54 -13.74 -13.04
CA SER A 126 12.41 -13.06 -12.40
C SER A 126 12.03 -11.82 -13.20
N ASN A 127 10.74 -11.53 -13.26
CA ASN A 127 10.25 -10.34 -13.93
C ASN A 127 9.79 -9.24 -12.94
N ASP A 128 10.09 -9.38 -11.66
CA ASP A 128 9.62 -8.45 -10.65
C ASP A 128 10.54 -7.23 -10.53
N TYR A 129 9.92 -6.06 -10.54
CA TYR A 129 10.56 -4.79 -10.17
C TYR A 129 9.88 -4.31 -8.89
N PRO A 130 10.50 -4.49 -7.72
CA PRO A 130 9.88 -4.12 -6.46
C PRO A 130 9.95 -2.62 -6.22
N VAL A 131 8.84 -2.05 -5.76
CA VAL A 131 8.75 -0.64 -5.38
C VAL A 131 8.26 -0.58 -3.94
N MET A 132 8.92 0.24 -3.12
CA MET A 132 8.56 0.43 -1.73
C MET A 132 8.28 1.89 -1.45
N LEU A 133 7.07 2.17 -1.01
CA LEU A 133 6.62 3.50 -0.63
C LEU A 133 6.24 3.51 0.85
N ARG A 134 6.23 4.70 1.42
CA ARG A 134 5.68 4.91 2.76
C ARG A 134 4.70 6.06 2.73
N GLY A 135 3.56 5.87 3.37
CA GLY A 135 2.53 6.89 3.45
C GLY A 135 1.85 6.90 4.82
N THR A 136 1.01 7.88 5.03
CA THR A 136 0.20 7.98 6.24
C THR A 136 -1.22 7.55 5.94
N TYR A 137 -1.80 6.80 6.87
CA TYR A 137 -3.18 6.34 6.79
C TYR A 137 -3.96 6.91 7.97
N PRO A 138 -5.10 7.60 7.74
CA PRO A 138 -5.86 8.17 8.83
C PRO A 138 -6.50 7.09 9.69
N VAL A 139 -6.33 7.22 11.00
CA VAL A 139 -6.95 6.33 11.99
C VAL A 139 -7.57 7.18 13.09
N ASN A 140 -8.38 6.57 13.94
CA ASN A 140 -9.06 7.25 15.05
C ASN A 140 -9.90 8.44 14.58
N ALA A 141 -10.56 8.30 13.42
CA ALA A 141 -11.30 9.39 12.80
C ALA A 141 -12.41 9.95 13.71
N ALA A 142 -13.01 9.10 14.53
CA ALA A 142 -14.07 9.52 15.47
C ALA A 142 -13.55 10.47 16.56
N LEU A 143 -12.25 10.42 16.87
CA LEU A 143 -11.65 11.26 17.91
C LEU A 143 -11.09 12.57 17.36
N PHE A 144 -10.76 12.60 16.07
CA PHE A 144 -10.12 13.75 15.43
C PHE A 144 -10.96 14.31 14.28
N ALA A 145 -12.25 14.05 14.31
CA ALA A 145 -13.15 14.54 13.29
C ALA A 145 -13.35 16.07 13.37
#